data_e1648d0e05cf49acb750b632278c93c2
#
_entry.id   e1648d0e05cf49acb750b632278c93c2
#
_cell.length_a   1.000
_cell.length_b   1.000
_cell.length_c   1.000
_cell.angle_alpha   90.00
_cell.angle_beta   90.00
_cell.angle_gamma   90.00
#
_symmetry.space_group_name_H-M   'P 1'
#
loop_
_entity.id
_entity.type
_entity.pdbx_description
1 polymer ?
#
loop_
_entity_poly.entity_id
_entity_poly.type
_entity_poly.pdbx_seq_one_letter_code
_entity_poly.pdbx_strand_id
1 'polypeptide(L)'
;MNEDIIETLNKIGLTKYESLAFYYLNSMIEAKAPEISEKSKIPRTKIYSVLKSLEKKGFIEINKGHPNIYKSIDPSIIFKRERKKINDELKNAELELIYNHENQTIKTQAPMWLIRGEKKIVNKEI
;
A
#
# COMPACT_ATOMS: atom_id res chain seq x y z
N MET A 1 14.57 -8.17 14.12
CA MET A 1 13.70 -7.60 13.10
C MET A 1 13.01 -8.72 12.34
N ASN A 2 11.75 -8.56 12.04
CA ASN A 2 10.99 -9.57 11.30
C ASN A 2 11.01 -9.24 9.82
N GLU A 3 11.69 -10.08 9.04
CA GLU A 3 11.82 -9.86 7.60
C GLU A 3 10.48 -9.98 6.86
N ASP A 4 9.55 -10.77 7.39
CA ASP A 4 8.22 -10.90 6.79
C ASP A 4 7.46 -9.57 6.79
N ILE A 5 7.64 -8.79 7.86
CA ILE A 5 7.00 -7.47 7.94
C ILE A 5 7.60 -6.54 6.89
N ILE A 6 8.91 -6.58 6.72
CA ILE A 6 9.59 -5.74 5.74
C ILE A 6 9.12 -6.09 4.32
N GLU A 7 9.01 -7.38 4.02
CA GLU A 7 8.51 -7.82 2.71
C GLU A 7 7.07 -7.35 2.48
N THR A 8 6.24 -7.42 3.52
CA THR A 8 4.85 -6.97 3.41
C THR A 8 4.79 -5.47 3.14
N LEU A 9 5.62 -4.69 3.85
CA LEU A 9 5.67 -3.25 3.61
C LEU A 9 6.15 -2.93 2.20
N ASN A 10 7.09 -3.71 1.67
CA ASN A 10 7.51 -3.56 0.28
C ASN A 10 6.36 -3.79 -0.68
N LYS A 11 5.51 -4.75 -0.40
CA LYS A 11 4.36 -5.06 -1.25
C LYS A 11 3.34 -3.92 -1.31
N ILE A 12 3.25 -3.14 -0.26
CA ILE A 12 2.31 -2.01 -0.25
C ILE A 12 2.96 -0.70 -0.67
N GLY A 13 4.15 -0.79 -1.25
CA GLY A 13 4.75 0.36 -1.93
C GLY A 13 5.90 1.04 -1.22
N LEU A 14 6.39 0.50 -0.13
CA LEU A 14 7.56 1.07 0.53
C LEU A 14 8.85 0.47 -0.02
N THR A 15 9.87 1.29 -0.18
CA THR A 15 11.21 0.80 -0.52
C THR A 15 11.80 0.09 0.69
N LYS A 16 12.93 -0.57 0.50
CA LYS A 16 13.61 -1.26 1.60
C LYS A 16 13.94 -0.30 2.74
N TYR A 17 14.54 0.85 2.41
CA TYR A 17 14.89 1.83 3.44
C TYR A 17 13.66 2.44 4.10
N GLU A 18 12.62 2.70 3.32
CA GLU A 18 11.36 3.20 3.89
C GLU A 18 10.76 2.20 4.87
N SER A 19 10.77 0.93 4.50
CA SER A 19 10.25 -0.13 5.36
C SER A 19 11.02 -0.23 6.66
N LEU A 20 12.36 -0.18 6.57
CA LEU A 20 13.19 -0.24 7.76
C LEU A 20 12.99 0.98 8.66
N ALA A 21 12.96 2.18 8.08
CA ALA A 21 12.77 3.39 8.86
C ALA A 21 11.41 3.38 9.56
N PHE A 22 10.38 3.00 8.83
CA PHE A 22 9.04 2.94 9.41
C PHE A 22 8.96 1.89 10.52
N TYR A 23 9.54 0.73 10.29
CA TYR A 23 9.53 -0.35 11.28
C TYR A 23 10.12 0.11 12.62
N TYR A 24 11.29 0.74 12.58
CA TYR A 24 11.94 1.18 13.80
C TYR A 24 11.27 2.41 14.41
N LEU A 25 10.83 3.35 13.58
CA LEU A 25 10.13 4.52 14.13
C LEU A 25 8.82 4.12 14.80
N ASN A 26 8.12 3.15 14.20
CA ASN A 26 6.87 2.66 14.79
C ASN A 26 7.09 2.14 16.23
N SER A 27 8.18 1.44 16.46
CA SER A 27 8.45 0.92 17.80
C SER A 27 8.86 2.02 18.79
N MET A 28 9.40 3.12 18.30
CA MET A 28 9.78 4.27 19.14
C MET A 28 8.63 5.27 19.29
N ILE A 29 7.65 5.18 18.42
CA ILE A 29 6.49 6.10 18.29
C ILE A 29 6.91 7.44 17.73
N GLU A 30 7.90 8.10 18.35
CA GLU A 30 8.45 9.34 17.79
C GLU A 30 9.95 9.40 18.09
N ALA A 31 10.70 10.07 17.21
CA ALA A 31 12.14 10.15 17.33
C ALA A 31 12.71 11.24 16.41
N LYS A 32 13.98 11.56 16.64
CA LYS A 32 14.75 12.44 15.76
C LYS A 32 15.41 11.60 14.68
N ALA A 33 15.76 12.24 13.56
CA ALA A 33 16.35 11.53 12.43
C ALA A 33 17.64 10.75 12.79
N PRO A 34 18.57 11.31 13.57
CA PRO A 34 19.76 10.54 13.95
C PRO A 34 19.44 9.26 14.70
N GLU A 35 18.41 9.30 15.56
CA GLU A 35 18.00 8.11 16.31
C GLU A 35 17.46 7.03 15.38
N ILE A 36 16.67 7.42 14.40
CA ILE A 36 16.11 6.49 13.44
C ILE A 36 17.22 5.89 12.57
N SER A 37 18.15 6.72 12.13
CA SER A 37 19.32 6.28 11.36
C SER A 37 20.12 5.24 12.12
N GLU A 38 20.36 5.49 13.39
CA GLU A 38 21.13 4.57 14.21
C GLU A 38 20.44 3.23 14.39
N LYS A 39 19.15 3.25 14.73
CA LYS A 39 18.40 2.02 14.95
C LYS A 39 18.23 1.21 13.67
N SER A 40 17.93 1.88 12.57
CA SER A 40 17.64 1.22 11.30
C SER A 40 18.88 0.87 10.48
N LYS A 41 20.03 1.42 10.86
CA LYS A 41 21.27 1.28 10.11
C LYS A 41 21.23 1.96 8.75
N ILE A 42 20.28 2.85 8.53
CA ILE A 42 20.22 3.64 7.30
C ILE A 42 21.22 4.77 7.41
N PRO A 43 22.07 4.97 6.39
CA PRO A 43 23.08 6.06 6.43
C PRO A 43 22.45 7.42 6.67
N ARG A 44 23.11 8.26 7.44
CA ARG A 44 22.64 9.62 7.72
C ARG A 44 22.45 10.45 6.46
N THR A 45 23.24 10.17 5.44
CA THR A 45 23.12 10.86 4.16
C THR A 45 21.80 10.54 3.46
N LYS A 46 21.14 9.44 3.83
CA LYS A 46 19.91 9.00 3.18
C LYS A 46 18.68 9.11 4.05
N ILE A 47 18.86 9.17 5.37
CA ILE A 47 17.71 9.10 6.29
C ILE A 47 16.69 10.22 6.05
N TYR A 48 17.16 11.43 5.75
CA TYR A 48 16.25 12.56 5.59
C TYR A 48 15.36 12.42 4.36
N SER A 49 15.89 11.95 3.24
CA SER A 49 15.09 11.72 2.05
C SER A 49 14.12 10.56 2.24
N VAL A 50 14.55 9.53 2.97
CA VAL A 50 13.69 8.38 3.29
C VAL A 50 12.51 8.83 4.13
N LEU A 51 12.75 9.62 5.16
CA LEU A 51 11.70 10.13 6.04
C LEU A 51 10.75 11.05 5.29
N LYS A 52 11.28 11.90 4.42
CA LYS A 52 10.45 12.78 3.61
C LYS A 52 9.51 11.98 2.70
N SER A 53 10.02 10.90 2.12
CA SER A 53 9.22 10.03 1.27
C SER A 53 8.13 9.32 2.08
N LEU A 54 8.45 8.86 3.29
CA LEU A 54 7.46 8.25 4.17
C LEU A 54 6.34 9.23 4.54
N GLU A 55 6.69 10.49 4.75
CA GLU A 55 5.69 11.52 5.02
C GLU A 55 4.76 11.68 3.81
N LYS A 56 5.33 11.76 2.62
CA LYS A 56 4.55 11.88 1.39
C LYS A 56 3.59 10.72 1.20
N LYS A 57 4.04 9.52 1.55
CA LYS A 57 3.22 8.32 1.42
C LYS A 57 2.20 8.19 2.54
N GLY A 58 2.27 9.05 3.55
CA GLY A 58 1.28 9.06 4.63
C GLY A 58 1.53 8.05 5.73
N PHE A 59 2.78 7.65 5.93
CA PHE A 59 3.14 6.69 6.97
C PHE A 59 3.64 7.36 8.23
N ILE A 60 4.15 8.58 8.12
CA ILE A 60 4.68 9.32 9.27
C ILE A 60 4.28 10.79 9.18
N GLU A 61 4.38 11.47 10.30
CA GLU A 61 4.22 12.92 10.38
C GLU A 61 5.55 13.54 10.77
N ILE A 62 5.83 14.73 10.26
CA ILE A 62 7.02 15.47 10.60
C ILE A 62 6.61 16.74 11.33
N ASN A 63 6.98 16.84 12.61
CA ASN A 63 6.81 18.07 13.38
C ASN A 63 8.08 18.89 13.19
N LYS A 64 7.97 19.93 12.39
CA LYS A 64 9.12 20.77 12.06
C LYS A 64 9.58 21.56 13.27
N GLY A 65 10.88 21.61 13.44
CA GLY A 65 11.52 22.33 14.54
C GLY A 65 13.03 22.19 14.45
N HIS A 66 13.69 22.51 15.54
CA HIS A 66 15.13 22.41 15.65
C HIS A 66 15.48 21.58 16.87
N PRO A 67 15.55 20.24 16.70
CA PRO A 67 15.43 19.43 15.47
C PRO A 67 13.99 19.06 15.13
N ASN A 68 13.79 18.54 13.92
CA ASN A 68 12.51 17.95 13.54
C ASN A 68 12.24 16.69 14.35
N ILE A 69 10.98 16.48 14.70
CA ILE A 69 10.53 15.24 15.36
C ILE A 69 9.68 14.47 14.38
N TYR A 70 9.98 13.20 14.20
CA TYR A 70 9.28 12.31 13.28
C TYR A 70 8.40 11.38 14.10
N LYS A 71 7.15 11.25 13.68
CA LYS A 71 6.17 10.47 14.44
C LYS A 71 5.49 9.46 13.53
N SER A 72 5.43 8.22 13.98
CA SER A 72 4.74 7.16 13.26
C SER A 72 3.23 7.40 13.31
N ILE A 73 2.57 7.25 12.17
CA ILE A 73 1.10 7.24 12.15
C ILE A 73 0.66 5.89 12.69
N ASP A 74 -0.48 5.86 13.35
CA ASP A 74 -1.04 4.63 13.92
C ASP A 74 -1.15 3.56 12.84
N PRO A 75 -0.52 2.39 13.05
CA PRO A 75 -0.55 1.32 12.05
C PRO A 75 -1.96 0.88 11.68
N SER A 76 -2.90 0.92 12.61
CA SER A 76 -4.27 0.50 12.31
C SER A 76 -4.92 1.42 11.26
N ILE A 77 -4.60 2.71 11.31
CA ILE A 77 -5.08 3.68 10.34
C ILE A 77 -4.43 3.43 8.99
N ILE A 78 -3.11 3.22 9.00
CA ILE A 78 -2.36 2.96 7.77
C ILE A 78 -2.88 1.72 7.05
N PHE A 79 -3.01 0.60 7.76
CA PHE A 79 -3.39 -0.64 7.12
C PHE A 79 -4.85 -0.67 6.69
N LYS A 80 -5.72 0.02 7.39
CA LYS A 80 -7.10 0.16 6.94
C LYS A 80 -7.16 0.88 5.59
N ARG A 81 -6.38 1.95 5.46
CA ARG A 81 -6.29 2.71 4.21
C ARG A 81 -5.70 1.87 3.09
N GLU A 82 -4.62 1.12 3.38
CA GLU A 82 -3.96 0.31 2.38
C GLU A 82 -4.82 -0.87 1.92
N ARG A 83 -5.58 -1.48 2.84
CA ARG A 83 -6.51 -2.55 2.46
C ARG A 83 -7.59 -2.03 1.53
N LYS A 84 -8.14 -0.86 1.84
CA LYS A 84 -9.16 -0.26 0.99
C LYS A 84 -8.62 0.03 -0.40
N LYS A 85 -7.42 0.58 -0.47
CA LYS A 85 -6.79 0.91 -1.74
C LYS A 85 -6.58 -0.32 -2.61
N ILE A 86 -6.03 -1.37 -2.03
CA ILE A 86 -5.78 -2.62 -2.76
C ILE A 86 -7.10 -3.26 -3.18
N ASN A 87 -8.09 -3.25 -2.29
CA ASN A 87 -9.40 -3.82 -2.60
C ASN A 87 -10.05 -3.09 -3.77
N ASP A 88 -9.97 -1.77 -3.79
CA ASP A 88 -10.52 -0.98 -4.89
C ASP A 88 -9.80 -1.27 -6.20
N GLU A 89 -8.48 -1.40 -6.16
CA GLU A 89 -7.69 -1.73 -7.35
C GLU A 89 -8.06 -3.10 -7.91
N LEU A 90 -8.19 -4.08 -7.03
CA LEU A 90 -8.57 -5.43 -7.44
C LEU A 90 -9.98 -5.44 -8.04
N LYS A 91 -10.90 -4.72 -7.41
CA LYS A 91 -12.28 -4.66 -7.89
C LYS A 91 -12.36 -4.00 -9.26
N ASN A 92 -11.62 -2.91 -9.46
CA ASN A 92 -11.60 -2.24 -10.75
C ASN A 92 -11.05 -3.13 -11.85
N ALA A 93 -9.96 -3.85 -11.58
CA ALA A 93 -9.38 -4.77 -12.55
C ALA A 93 -10.35 -5.91 -12.87
N GLU A 94 -10.98 -6.45 -11.83
CA GLU A 94 -11.95 -7.53 -11.99
C GLU A 94 -13.11 -7.12 -12.89
N LEU A 95 -13.68 -5.96 -12.62
CA LEU A 95 -14.82 -5.48 -13.40
C LEU A 95 -14.46 -5.25 -14.86
N GLU A 96 -13.28 -4.69 -15.11
CA GLU A 96 -12.84 -4.47 -16.48
C GLU A 96 -12.64 -5.80 -17.23
N LEU A 97 -12.01 -6.77 -16.56
CA LEU A 97 -11.76 -8.07 -17.19
C LEU A 97 -13.05 -8.84 -17.42
N ILE A 98 -13.99 -8.75 -16.50
CA ILE A 98 -15.30 -9.37 -16.68
C ILE A 98 -16.01 -8.75 -17.90
N TYR A 99 -15.98 -7.43 -17.99
CA TYR A 99 -16.60 -6.74 -19.11
C TYR A 99 -15.98 -7.17 -20.44
N ASN A 100 -14.66 -7.24 -20.51
CA ASN A 100 -13.97 -7.66 -21.73
C ASN A 100 -14.28 -9.11 -22.10
N HIS A 101 -14.33 -9.97 -21.10
CA HIS A 101 -14.64 -11.38 -21.32
C HIS A 101 -16.05 -11.56 -21.87
N GLU A 102 -17.01 -10.86 -21.30
CA GLU A 102 -18.40 -10.92 -21.75
C GLU A 102 -18.57 -10.37 -23.16
N ASN A 103 -17.83 -9.33 -23.50
CA ASN A 103 -17.88 -8.77 -24.84
C ASN A 103 -17.34 -9.72 -25.89
N GLN A 104 -16.30 -10.49 -25.56
CA GLN A 104 -15.80 -11.51 -26.45
C GLN A 104 -16.83 -12.62 -26.66
N THR A 105 -17.50 -13.02 -25.60
CA THR A 105 -18.57 -13.99 -25.67
C THR A 105 -19.69 -13.50 -26.61
N ILE A 106 -20.05 -12.23 -26.49
CA ILE A 106 -21.04 -11.63 -27.35
C ILE A 106 -20.62 -11.69 -28.83
N LYS A 107 -19.36 -11.41 -29.09
CA LYS A 107 -18.85 -11.41 -30.47
C LYS A 107 -18.77 -12.80 -31.09
N THR A 108 -18.50 -13.80 -30.28
CA THR A 108 -18.19 -15.12 -30.82
C THR A 108 -19.34 -16.10 -30.77
N GLN A 109 -20.41 -15.79 -30.01
CA GLN A 109 -21.35 -16.86 -29.82
C GLN A 109 -22.73 -16.55 -30.11
N ALA A 110 -23.39 -15.90 -29.88
CA ALA A 110 -24.66 -16.32 -29.74
C ALA A 110 -25.68 -15.30 -29.44
N PRO A 111 -26.91 -15.69 -29.38
CA PRO A 111 -28.02 -14.78 -29.17
C PRO A 111 -27.86 -13.97 -27.91
N MET A 112 -28.32 -12.76 -27.94
CA MET A 112 -28.24 -11.82 -26.83
C MET A 112 -28.88 -12.34 -25.53
N TRP A 113 -29.99 -13.05 -25.68
CA TRP A 113 -30.69 -13.53 -24.50
C TRP A 113 -29.86 -14.55 -23.71
N LEU A 114 -29.10 -15.35 -24.41
CA LEU A 114 -28.23 -16.33 -23.80
C LEU A 114 -27.09 -15.66 -23.03
N ILE A 115 -26.54 -14.64 -23.64
CA ILE A 115 -25.44 -13.89 -23.03
C ILE A 115 -25.88 -13.22 -21.74
N ARG A 116 -27.09 -12.73 -21.71
CA ARG A 116 -27.63 -12.10 -20.52
C ARG A 116 -27.70 -13.05 -19.34
N GLY A 117 -28.08 -14.30 -19.63
CA GLY A 117 -28.10 -15.33 -18.59
C GLY A 117 -26.72 -15.60 -18.03
N GLU A 118 -25.74 -15.68 -18.90
CA GLU A 118 -24.36 -15.90 -18.47
C GLU A 118 -23.85 -14.77 -17.60
N LYS A 119 -24.23 -13.57 -17.92
CA LYS A 119 -23.85 -12.40 -17.13
C LYS A 119 -24.29 -12.53 -15.67
N LYS A 120 -25.50 -12.98 -15.47
CA LYS A 120 -26.03 -13.17 -14.12
C LYS A 120 -25.25 -14.22 -13.35
N ILE A 121 -24.90 -15.29 -14.03
CA ILE A 121 -24.18 -16.39 -13.40
C ILE A 121 -22.80 -15.92 -12.96
N VAL A 122 -22.09 -15.22 -13.83
CA VAL A 122 -20.77 -14.71 -13.52
C VAL A 122 -20.80 -13.78 -12.32
N ASN A 123 -21.77 -12.89 -12.28
CA ASN A 123 -21.86 -11.95 -11.18
C ASN A 123 -22.10 -12.63 -9.84
N LYS A 124 -22.79 -13.75 -9.83
CA LYS A 124 -23.06 -14.48 -8.60
C LYS A 124 -21.83 -15.19 -8.08
N GLU A 125 -20.97 -15.62 -8.94
CA GLU A 125 -19.78 -16.36 -8.55
C GLU A 125 -18.67 -15.48 -8.00
N ILE A 126 -18.74 -14.21 -8.26
CA ILE A 126 -17.75 -13.27 -7.76
C ILE A 126 -18.19 -12.72 -6.41
#